data_6f1b46fb5c9aab5ab9f67e85de87beb3
#
_entry.id   6f1b46fb5c9aab5ab9f67e85de87beb3
#
_cell.length_a   1.000
_cell.length_b   1.000
_cell.length_c   1.000
_cell.angle_alpha   90.00
_cell.angle_beta   90.00
_cell.angle_gamma   90.00
#
_symmetry.space_group_name_H-M   'P 1'
#
loop_
_entity.id
_entity.type
_entity.pdbx_description
1 polymer ?
#
loop_
_entity_poly.entity_id
_entity_poly.type
_entity_poly.pdbx_seq_one_letter_code
_entity_poly.pdbx_strand_id
1 'polypeptide(L)'
;MRPEALAVKVGPFRITDLTAVSVGQTLERIESLMGVGNHEGSDPLLNSRQIQIGDLVLKEIRMRLRFLLDVGLDYLSLDRPAMTLSGGEAQRIRLATQIGAGLTGVLYVLDEPSIGLHQRDNDRLLATLERLRDLGNTLVVVEHDEDTIRAADHLVDIGPGAGVHGGHIVAELSLIHISEPTRLGFI
;
A
#
# COMPACT_ATOMS: atom_id res chain seq x y z
N MET A 1 22.00 14.96 7.37
CA MET A 1 21.26 16.25 7.31
C MET A 1 22.12 17.38 7.88
N ARG A 2 21.93 18.61 7.41
CA ARG A 2 22.63 19.77 7.99
C ARG A 2 22.09 20.06 9.40
N PRO A 3 22.95 20.47 10.37
CA PRO A 3 22.50 20.73 11.76
C PRO A 3 21.36 21.73 11.87
N GLU A 4 21.33 22.74 10.99
CA GLU A 4 20.30 23.78 10.98
C GLU A 4 18.91 23.18 10.62
N ALA A 5 18.87 22.21 9.71
CA ALA A 5 17.62 21.53 9.31
C ALA A 5 17.06 20.67 10.45
N LEU A 6 17.94 20.14 11.32
CA LEU A 6 17.52 19.36 12.48
C LEU A 6 16.94 20.23 13.61
N ALA A 7 17.21 21.53 13.60
CA ALA A 7 16.67 22.47 14.58
C ALA A 7 15.25 22.96 14.21
N VAL A 8 14.84 22.82 12.95
CA VAL A 8 13.51 23.26 12.49
C VAL A 8 12.43 22.35 13.07
N LYS A 9 11.37 23.00 13.56
CA LYS A 9 10.17 22.32 14.08
C LYS A 9 8.93 22.72 13.32
N VAL A 10 8.01 21.77 13.16
CA VAL A 10 6.64 21.97 12.68
C VAL A 10 5.72 21.61 13.84
N GLY A 11 5.10 22.59 14.46
CA GLY A 11 4.45 22.41 15.76
C GLY A 11 5.48 21.94 16.81
N PRO A 12 5.20 20.87 17.56
CA PRO A 12 6.14 20.31 18.54
C PRO A 12 7.22 19.41 17.92
N PHE A 13 7.06 18.96 16.66
CA PHE A 13 7.87 17.91 16.06
C PHE A 13 9.04 18.44 15.22
N ARG A 14 10.19 17.79 15.33
CA ARG A 14 11.31 17.89 14.39
C ARG A 14 11.15 16.85 13.28
N ILE A 15 11.88 17.00 12.19
CA ILE A 15 11.88 15.99 11.11
C ILE A 15 12.30 14.60 11.63
N THR A 16 13.29 14.54 12.52
CA THR A 16 13.73 13.29 13.14
C THR A 16 12.66 12.65 14.01
N ASP A 17 11.83 13.44 14.67
CA ASP A 17 10.74 12.91 15.49
C ASP A 17 9.68 12.25 14.62
N LEU A 18 9.49 12.75 13.39
CA LEU A 18 8.54 12.18 12.42
C LEU A 18 9.10 10.95 11.70
N THR A 19 10.39 10.93 11.37
CA THR A 19 10.97 9.86 10.55
C THR A 19 11.42 8.64 11.35
N ALA A 20 11.76 8.80 12.64
CA ALA A 20 12.26 7.72 13.49
C ALA A 20 11.18 6.80 14.08
N VAL A 21 9.93 7.18 13.95
CA VAL A 21 8.79 6.37 14.42
C VAL A 21 8.15 5.61 13.25
N SER A 22 7.25 4.68 13.54
CA SER A 22 6.56 3.93 12.50
C SER A 22 5.70 4.82 11.61
N VAL A 23 5.43 4.40 10.38
CA VAL A 23 4.56 5.09 9.41
C VAL A 23 3.19 5.38 10.04
N GLY A 24 2.64 4.40 10.81
CA GLY A 24 1.38 4.59 11.52
C GLY A 24 1.46 5.75 12.53
N GLN A 25 2.48 5.77 13.37
CA GLN A 25 2.70 6.85 14.34
C GLN A 25 3.02 8.20 13.67
N THR A 26 3.72 8.16 12.53
CA THR A 26 3.97 9.38 11.75
C THR A 26 2.67 9.96 11.23
N LEU A 27 1.78 9.12 10.71
CA LEU A 27 0.46 9.56 10.26
C LEU A 27 -0.35 10.21 11.39
N GLU A 28 -0.40 9.59 12.57
CA GLU A 28 -1.07 10.16 13.75
C GLU A 28 -0.52 11.54 14.12
N ARG A 29 0.81 11.72 14.08
CA ARG A 29 1.46 13.01 14.33
C ARG A 29 1.11 14.07 13.28
N ILE A 30 1.09 13.70 12.01
CA ILE A 30 0.66 14.60 10.93
C ILE A 30 -0.82 14.98 11.08
N GLU A 31 -1.68 14.02 11.41
CA GLU A 31 -3.11 14.26 11.64
C GLU A 31 -3.35 15.16 12.87
N SER A 32 -2.59 15.00 13.94
CA SER A 32 -2.65 15.89 15.10
C SER A 32 -2.23 17.34 14.81
N LEU A 33 -1.25 17.52 13.90
CA LEU A 33 -0.88 18.88 13.43
C LEU A 33 -2.05 19.59 12.75
N MET A 34 -2.88 18.83 12.04
CA MET A 34 -3.99 19.36 11.23
C MET A 34 -5.33 19.36 11.98
N GLY A 35 -5.45 18.67 13.13
CA GLY A 35 -6.72 18.44 13.83
C GLY A 35 -7.70 17.59 13.05
N VAL A 36 -7.22 16.55 12.34
CA VAL A 36 -8.02 15.67 11.47
C VAL A 36 -7.78 14.18 11.79
N GLY A 37 -8.56 13.31 11.19
CA GLY A 37 -8.44 11.86 11.38
C GLY A 37 -8.88 11.46 12.78
N ASN A 38 -8.07 10.69 13.50
CA ASN A 38 -8.35 10.29 14.89
C ASN A 38 -8.36 11.49 15.86
N HIS A 39 -7.91 12.64 15.42
CA HIS A 39 -7.89 13.92 16.14
C HIS A 39 -9.00 14.89 15.67
N GLU A 40 -9.98 14.38 14.91
CA GLU A 40 -11.11 15.19 14.46
C GLU A 40 -11.92 15.69 15.67
N GLY A 41 -12.17 17.02 15.71
CA GLY A 41 -12.79 17.68 16.86
C GLY A 41 -11.81 18.10 17.97
N SER A 42 -10.52 17.81 17.84
CA SER A 42 -9.46 18.35 18.69
C SER A 42 -8.87 19.61 18.08
N ASP A 43 -8.39 20.52 18.92
CA ASP A 43 -7.68 21.71 18.42
C ASP A 43 -6.39 21.28 17.69
N PRO A 44 -6.17 21.77 16.45
CA PRO A 44 -4.94 21.47 15.73
C PRO A 44 -3.71 22.03 16.45
N LEU A 45 -2.60 21.29 16.40
CA LEU A 45 -1.33 21.74 16.97
C LEU A 45 -0.70 22.92 16.20
N LEU A 46 -1.16 23.14 14.96
CA LEU A 46 -0.78 24.29 14.15
C LEU A 46 -1.86 25.37 14.21
N ASN A 47 -1.44 26.64 14.25
CA ASN A 47 -2.39 27.75 14.14
C ASN A 47 -2.92 27.90 12.72
N SER A 48 -4.01 28.66 12.54
CA SER A 48 -4.72 28.83 11.26
C SER A 48 -3.80 29.29 10.12
N ARG A 49 -2.84 30.19 10.39
CA ARG A 49 -1.88 30.67 9.39
C ARG A 49 -0.88 29.58 8.97
N GLN A 50 -0.41 28.80 9.93
CA GLN A 50 0.52 27.67 9.67
C GLN A 50 -0.19 26.58 8.87
N ILE A 51 -1.45 26.26 9.20
CA ILE A 51 -2.27 25.32 8.45
C ILE A 51 -2.43 25.82 7.02
N GLN A 52 -2.80 27.07 6.81
CA GLN A 52 -2.99 27.65 5.48
C GLN A 52 -1.71 27.57 4.61
N ILE A 53 -0.54 27.78 5.22
CA ILE A 53 0.76 27.67 4.53
C ILE A 53 1.09 26.21 4.19
N GLY A 54 0.84 25.28 5.12
CA GLY A 54 1.25 23.87 5.03
C GLY A 54 0.20 22.94 4.46
N ASP A 55 -1.03 23.38 4.24
CA ASP A 55 -2.21 22.53 3.95
C ASP A 55 -1.96 21.55 2.80
N LEU A 56 -1.48 22.04 1.66
CA LEU A 56 -1.23 21.21 0.49
C LEU A 56 -0.17 20.14 0.77
N VAL A 57 0.93 20.54 1.43
CA VAL A 57 2.05 19.63 1.74
C VAL A 57 1.62 18.59 2.78
N LEU A 58 0.91 19.01 3.83
CA LEU A 58 0.44 18.11 4.89
C LEU A 58 -0.60 17.10 4.35
N LYS A 59 -1.51 17.53 3.48
CA LYS A 59 -2.46 16.65 2.79
C LYS A 59 -1.74 15.61 1.93
N GLU A 60 -0.74 16.03 1.17
CA GLU A 60 0.06 15.13 0.32
C GLU A 60 0.83 14.12 1.16
N ILE A 61 1.50 14.55 2.25
CA ILE A 61 2.21 13.65 3.16
C ILE A 61 1.23 12.66 3.79
N ARG A 62 0.09 13.13 4.29
CA ARG A 62 -0.96 12.29 4.88
C ARG A 62 -1.45 11.23 3.90
N MET A 63 -1.72 11.62 2.67
CA MET A 63 -2.16 10.71 1.61
C MET A 63 -1.12 9.61 1.35
N ARG A 64 0.14 9.97 1.19
CA ARG A 64 1.23 9.01 0.96
C ARG A 64 1.46 8.07 2.14
N LEU A 65 1.38 8.58 3.37
CA LEU A 65 1.46 7.74 4.56
C LEU A 65 0.31 6.74 4.64
N ARG A 66 -0.92 7.15 4.28
CA ARG A 66 -2.07 6.24 4.20
C ARG A 66 -1.87 5.15 3.17
N PHE A 67 -1.32 5.45 2.00
CA PHE A 67 -1.01 4.41 1.03
C PHE A 67 0.01 3.39 1.55
N LEU A 68 0.99 3.81 2.34
CA LEU A 68 1.91 2.88 2.99
C LEU A 68 1.20 1.98 4.03
N LEU A 69 0.22 2.53 4.76
CA LEU A 69 -0.61 1.72 5.66
C LEU A 69 -1.48 0.73 4.89
N ASP A 70 -2.10 1.18 3.79
CA ASP A 70 -3.00 0.36 2.97
C ASP A 70 -2.29 -0.85 2.35
N VAL A 71 -0.97 -0.78 2.14
CA VAL A 71 -0.14 -1.91 1.68
C VAL A 71 0.55 -2.68 2.82
N GLY A 72 0.14 -2.46 4.09
CA GLY A 72 0.65 -3.20 5.25
C GLY A 72 2.07 -2.84 5.65
N LEU A 73 2.49 -1.59 5.47
CA LEU A 73 3.82 -1.08 5.86
C LEU A 73 3.77 -0.10 7.02
N ASP A 74 2.76 -0.19 7.87
CA ASP A 74 2.52 0.68 9.03
C ASP A 74 3.65 0.62 10.08
N TYR A 75 4.33 -0.52 10.20
CA TYR A 75 5.42 -0.79 11.14
C TYR A 75 6.78 -0.21 10.72
N LEU A 76 6.98 0.12 9.43
CA LEU A 76 8.24 0.67 8.96
C LEU A 76 8.46 2.09 9.47
N SER A 77 9.73 2.48 9.68
CA SER A 77 10.12 3.87 9.89
C SER A 77 10.64 4.51 8.60
N LEU A 78 10.43 5.81 8.45
CA LEU A 78 10.85 6.54 7.25
C LEU A 78 12.37 6.76 7.17
N ASP A 79 13.08 6.60 8.29
CA ASP A 79 14.54 6.68 8.35
C ASP A 79 15.24 5.35 8.07
N ARG A 80 14.48 4.28 7.89
CA ARG A 80 15.03 2.94 7.62
C ARG A 80 15.78 2.93 6.28
N PRO A 81 17.05 2.49 6.26
CA PRO A 81 17.83 2.43 5.03
C PRO A 81 17.21 1.46 4.02
N ALA A 82 17.09 1.88 2.76
CA ALA A 82 16.49 1.08 1.69
C ALA A 82 17.15 -0.30 1.49
N MET A 83 18.46 -0.40 1.78
CA MET A 83 19.22 -1.66 1.70
C MET A 83 18.77 -2.72 2.71
N THR A 84 18.03 -2.34 3.75
CA THR A 84 17.55 -3.26 4.80
C THR A 84 16.12 -3.75 4.54
N LEU A 85 15.48 -3.27 3.48
CA LEU A 85 14.13 -3.69 3.09
C LEU A 85 14.16 -5.09 2.48
N SER A 86 13.18 -5.90 2.82
CA SER A 86 12.91 -7.14 2.10
C SER A 86 12.38 -6.87 0.68
N GLY A 87 12.44 -7.88 -0.20
CA GLY A 87 11.89 -7.76 -1.54
C GLY A 87 10.41 -7.35 -1.55
N GLY A 88 9.60 -7.99 -0.71
CA GLY A 88 8.18 -7.67 -0.57
C GLY A 88 7.92 -6.25 -0.02
N GLU A 89 8.71 -5.79 0.98
CA GLU A 89 8.61 -4.40 1.47
C GLU A 89 8.91 -3.39 0.36
N ALA A 90 9.99 -3.60 -0.39
CA ALA A 90 10.38 -2.72 -1.50
C ALA A 90 9.31 -2.71 -2.60
N GLN A 91 8.71 -3.85 -2.93
CA GLN A 91 7.63 -3.97 -3.89
C GLN A 91 6.39 -3.21 -3.44
N ARG A 92 5.96 -3.36 -2.19
CA ARG A 92 4.81 -2.63 -1.63
C ARG A 92 5.04 -1.12 -1.55
N ILE A 93 6.26 -0.66 -1.24
CA ILE A 93 6.60 0.78 -1.31
C ILE A 93 6.42 1.31 -2.74
N ARG A 94 6.87 0.57 -3.75
CA ARG A 94 6.65 0.95 -5.16
C ARG A 94 5.17 1.02 -5.49
N LEU A 95 4.39 0.02 -5.08
CA LEU A 95 2.95 -0.04 -5.27
C LEU A 95 2.26 1.19 -4.64
N ALA A 96 2.54 1.49 -3.37
CA ALA A 96 2.02 2.67 -2.67
C ALA A 96 2.34 3.99 -3.40
N THR A 97 3.56 4.10 -3.94
CA THR A 97 3.99 5.28 -4.71
C THR A 97 3.20 5.44 -6.01
N GLN A 98 2.92 4.34 -6.70
CA GLN A 98 2.19 4.33 -7.97
C GLN A 98 0.71 4.65 -7.79
N ILE A 99 0.08 4.16 -6.72
CA ILE A 99 -1.30 4.50 -6.33
C ILE A 99 -1.41 6.00 -6.08
N GLY A 100 -0.44 6.56 -5.33
CA GLY A 100 -0.39 7.99 -5.04
C GLY A 100 -0.25 8.87 -6.28
N ALA A 101 0.29 8.35 -7.37
CA ALA A 101 0.41 9.07 -8.63
C ALA A 101 -0.92 9.15 -9.42
N GLY A 102 -1.94 8.37 -9.06
CA GLY A 102 -3.25 8.35 -9.74
C GLY A 102 -3.17 7.97 -11.21
N LEU A 103 -2.19 7.16 -11.59
CA LEU A 103 -1.99 6.74 -12.99
C LEU A 103 -3.14 5.82 -13.44
N THR A 104 -3.57 5.99 -14.68
CA THR A 104 -4.59 5.17 -15.35
C THR A 104 -4.02 4.54 -16.61
N GLY A 105 -4.55 3.36 -17.02
CA GLY A 105 -4.09 2.67 -18.23
C GLY A 105 -2.70 2.03 -18.09
N VAL A 106 -2.25 1.77 -16.88
CA VAL A 106 -0.95 1.14 -16.58
C VAL A 106 -1.13 -0.36 -16.40
N LEU A 107 -0.15 -1.14 -16.87
CA LEU A 107 -0.02 -2.57 -16.57
C LEU A 107 0.89 -2.73 -15.34
N TYR A 108 0.35 -3.30 -14.27
CA TYR A 108 1.08 -3.71 -13.09
C TYR A 108 1.34 -5.21 -13.11
N VAL A 109 2.57 -5.62 -12.91
CA VAL A 109 2.95 -7.04 -12.73
C VAL A 109 3.50 -7.19 -11.34
N LEU A 110 2.84 -8.00 -10.52
CA LEU A 110 3.14 -8.22 -9.11
C LEU A 110 3.42 -9.70 -8.89
N ASP A 111 4.51 -9.99 -8.21
CA ASP A 111 4.94 -11.35 -7.89
C ASP A 111 4.85 -11.54 -6.38
N GLU A 112 3.93 -12.39 -5.93
CA GLU A 112 3.63 -12.71 -4.53
C GLU A 112 3.55 -11.47 -3.62
N PRO A 113 2.71 -10.45 -3.93
CA PRO A 113 2.68 -9.22 -3.14
C PRO A 113 2.18 -9.41 -1.71
N SER A 114 1.46 -10.51 -1.43
CA SER A 114 0.97 -10.90 -0.11
C SER A 114 2.04 -11.54 0.78
N ILE A 115 3.20 -11.89 0.22
CA ILE A 115 4.23 -12.65 0.95
C ILE A 115 4.64 -11.95 2.25
N GLY A 116 4.58 -12.69 3.37
CA GLY A 116 4.95 -12.19 4.70
C GLY A 116 3.94 -11.23 5.33
N LEU A 117 2.75 -11.06 4.76
CA LEU A 117 1.65 -10.33 5.37
C LEU A 117 0.85 -11.20 6.34
N HIS A 118 0.35 -10.57 7.39
CA HIS A 118 -0.69 -11.17 8.21
C HIS A 118 -2.04 -11.10 7.47
N GLN A 119 -2.97 -12.04 7.73
CA GLN A 119 -4.28 -12.10 7.07
C GLN A 119 -4.99 -10.72 6.99
N ARG A 120 -5.00 -10.00 8.10
CA ARG A 120 -5.63 -8.66 8.18
C ARG A 120 -5.00 -7.63 7.23
N ASP A 121 -3.71 -7.74 6.96
CA ASP A 121 -3.00 -6.82 6.09
C ASP A 121 -3.15 -7.24 4.62
N ASN A 122 -3.39 -8.54 4.39
CA ASN A 122 -3.74 -9.07 3.07
C ASN A 122 -5.08 -8.48 2.57
N ASP A 123 -6.09 -8.39 3.42
CA ASP A 123 -7.38 -7.75 3.08
C ASP A 123 -7.20 -6.30 2.62
N ARG A 124 -6.30 -5.54 3.27
CA ARG A 124 -6.00 -4.16 2.90
C ARG A 124 -5.26 -4.06 1.57
N LEU A 125 -4.29 -4.95 1.36
CA LEU A 125 -3.57 -5.05 0.10
C LEU A 125 -4.55 -5.35 -1.04
N LEU A 126 -5.44 -6.33 -0.84
CA LEU A 126 -6.45 -6.73 -1.81
C LEU A 126 -7.36 -5.57 -2.19
N ALA A 127 -7.95 -4.88 -1.21
CA ALA A 127 -8.77 -3.69 -1.44
C ALA A 127 -8.00 -2.58 -2.19
N THR A 128 -6.70 -2.49 -1.97
CA THR A 128 -5.82 -1.56 -2.66
C THR A 128 -5.61 -1.93 -4.12
N LEU A 129 -5.44 -3.22 -4.42
CA LEU A 129 -5.31 -3.75 -5.79
C LEU A 129 -6.63 -3.58 -6.57
N GLU A 130 -7.76 -3.89 -5.95
CA GLU A 130 -9.08 -3.67 -6.54
C GLU A 130 -9.28 -2.19 -6.91
N ARG A 131 -8.91 -1.28 -6.02
CA ARG A 131 -9.00 0.17 -6.27
C ARG A 131 -8.10 0.60 -7.44
N LEU A 132 -6.90 0.02 -7.60
CA LEU A 132 -6.05 0.25 -8.76
C LEU A 132 -6.71 -0.22 -10.06
N ARG A 133 -7.32 -1.41 -10.05
CA ARG A 133 -8.08 -1.95 -11.17
C ARG A 133 -9.22 -1.00 -11.55
N ASP A 134 -10.01 -0.57 -10.58
CA ASP A 134 -11.17 0.28 -10.78
C ASP A 134 -10.82 1.68 -11.32
N LEU A 135 -9.57 2.12 -11.14
CA LEU A 135 -9.03 3.31 -11.80
C LEU A 135 -8.73 3.11 -13.31
N GLY A 136 -9.00 1.93 -13.86
CA GLY A 136 -8.78 1.62 -15.28
C GLY A 136 -7.39 1.06 -15.58
N ASN A 137 -6.73 0.46 -14.59
CA ASN A 137 -5.45 -0.21 -14.77
C ASN A 137 -5.65 -1.72 -15.00
N THR A 138 -4.61 -2.35 -15.55
CA THR A 138 -4.53 -3.80 -15.67
C THR A 138 -3.54 -4.34 -14.64
N LEU A 139 -3.95 -5.34 -13.87
CA LEU A 139 -3.09 -6.00 -12.89
C LEU A 139 -2.88 -7.46 -13.28
N VAL A 140 -1.63 -7.88 -13.34
CA VAL A 140 -1.23 -9.30 -13.43
C VAL A 140 -0.56 -9.65 -12.12
N VAL A 141 -1.15 -10.56 -11.38
CA VAL A 141 -0.69 -10.93 -10.04
C VAL A 141 -0.37 -12.42 -10.02
N VAL A 142 0.83 -12.77 -9.63
CA VAL A 142 1.21 -14.16 -9.34
C VAL A 142 0.98 -14.37 -7.85
N GLU A 143 0.06 -15.26 -7.49
CA GLU A 143 -0.31 -15.49 -6.10
C GLU A 143 -0.73 -16.93 -5.85
N HIS A 144 -0.63 -17.33 -4.57
CA HIS A 144 -1.06 -18.64 -4.06
C HIS A 144 -2.15 -18.49 -2.99
N ASP A 145 -2.44 -17.27 -2.57
CA ASP A 145 -3.45 -16.96 -1.57
C ASP A 145 -4.86 -17.08 -2.16
N GLU A 146 -5.73 -17.84 -1.48
CA GLU A 146 -7.07 -18.15 -1.95
C GLU A 146 -7.95 -16.90 -2.06
N ASP A 147 -7.84 -15.95 -1.13
CA ASP A 147 -8.65 -14.75 -1.12
C ASP A 147 -8.28 -13.84 -2.30
N THR A 148 -7.00 -13.72 -2.62
CA THR A 148 -6.51 -13.00 -3.80
C THR A 148 -6.97 -13.65 -5.09
N ILE A 149 -6.92 -14.98 -5.18
CA ILE A 149 -7.38 -15.74 -6.35
C ILE A 149 -8.90 -15.51 -6.56
N ARG A 150 -9.69 -15.54 -5.49
CA ARG A 150 -11.14 -15.31 -5.55
C ARG A 150 -11.55 -13.90 -5.97
N ALA A 151 -10.71 -12.92 -5.69
CA ALA A 151 -10.95 -11.51 -6.05
C ALA A 151 -10.53 -11.17 -7.49
N ALA A 152 -9.87 -12.09 -8.19
CA ALA A 152 -9.45 -11.88 -9.57
C ALA A 152 -10.65 -11.88 -10.52
N ASP A 153 -10.61 -11.05 -11.56
CA ASP A 153 -11.60 -11.08 -12.65
C ASP A 153 -11.34 -12.26 -13.60
N HIS A 154 -10.07 -12.66 -13.72
CA HIS A 154 -9.62 -13.71 -14.61
C HIS A 154 -8.49 -14.50 -13.96
N LEU A 155 -8.58 -15.83 -14.01
CA LEU A 155 -7.59 -16.74 -13.45
C LEU A 155 -6.95 -17.56 -14.57
N VAL A 156 -5.62 -17.62 -14.56
CA VAL A 156 -4.84 -18.49 -15.42
C VAL A 156 -3.99 -19.40 -14.52
N ASP A 157 -4.26 -20.70 -14.59
CA ASP A 157 -3.46 -21.72 -13.90
C ASP A 157 -2.36 -22.24 -14.82
N ILE A 158 -1.13 -22.19 -14.33
CA ILE A 158 0.07 -22.56 -15.08
C ILE A 158 0.76 -23.74 -14.39
N GLY A 159 0.83 -24.87 -15.09
CA GLY A 159 1.43 -26.11 -14.60
C GLY A 159 1.57 -27.16 -15.69
N PRO A 160 1.52 -28.47 -15.30
CA PRO A 160 2.15 -29.02 -14.14
C PRO A 160 3.66 -29.04 -14.31
N GLY A 161 4.41 -28.88 -13.23
CA GLY A 161 5.88 -28.93 -13.23
C GLY A 161 6.53 -27.56 -13.32
N ALA A 162 7.85 -27.54 -13.23
CA ALA A 162 8.67 -26.33 -13.20
C ALA A 162 9.78 -26.36 -14.25
N GLY A 163 10.34 -25.20 -14.57
CA GLY A 163 11.43 -25.05 -15.54
C GLY A 163 11.04 -25.47 -16.94
N VAL A 164 11.90 -26.25 -17.61
CA VAL A 164 11.71 -26.70 -19.00
C VAL A 164 10.50 -27.64 -19.20
N HIS A 165 9.95 -28.19 -18.12
CA HIS A 165 8.78 -29.10 -18.14
C HIS A 165 7.49 -28.42 -17.67
N GLY A 166 7.53 -27.11 -17.36
CA GLY A 166 6.40 -26.31 -16.91
C GLY A 166 5.98 -25.26 -17.91
N GLY A 167 5.13 -24.34 -17.46
CA GLY A 167 4.71 -23.18 -18.25
C GLY A 167 3.57 -23.44 -19.22
N HIS A 168 2.86 -24.55 -19.07
CA HIS A 168 1.64 -24.81 -19.83
C HIS A 168 0.42 -24.26 -19.10
N ILE A 169 -0.51 -23.65 -19.83
CA ILE A 169 -1.81 -23.26 -19.27
C ILE A 169 -2.60 -24.55 -19.03
N VAL A 170 -2.94 -24.82 -17.78
CA VAL A 170 -3.73 -25.97 -17.35
C VAL A 170 -5.21 -25.63 -17.32
N ALA A 171 -5.53 -24.44 -16.82
CA ALA A 171 -6.89 -23.93 -16.77
C ALA A 171 -6.90 -22.42 -17.00
N GLU A 172 -7.99 -21.93 -17.56
CA GLU A 172 -8.28 -20.50 -17.76
C GLU A 172 -9.75 -20.26 -17.44
N LEU A 173 -10.04 -19.38 -16.50
CA LEU A 173 -11.36 -19.12 -15.97
C LEU A 173 -11.61 -17.62 -15.84
N SER A 174 -12.74 -17.14 -16.38
CA SER A 174 -13.24 -15.80 -16.10
C SER A 174 -14.19 -15.87 -14.89
N LEU A 175 -13.86 -15.16 -13.82
CA LEU A 175 -14.63 -15.16 -12.58
C LEU A 175 -15.74 -14.11 -12.57
N ILE A 176 -15.75 -13.18 -13.51
CA ILE A 176 -16.75 -12.10 -13.65
C ILE A 176 -18.19 -12.64 -13.85
N HIS A 177 -18.34 -13.85 -14.38
CA HIS A 177 -19.61 -14.46 -14.73
C HIS A 177 -20.04 -15.60 -13.81
N ILE A 178 -19.30 -15.89 -12.74
CA ILE A 178 -19.65 -16.93 -11.77
C ILE A 178 -20.56 -16.33 -10.71
N SER A 179 -21.85 -16.28 -11.01
CA SER A 179 -22.89 -15.85 -10.07
C SER A 179 -23.29 -16.92 -9.04
N GLU A 180 -22.77 -18.15 -9.15
CA GLU A 180 -22.98 -19.23 -8.18
C GLU A 180 -21.66 -19.93 -7.83
N PRO A 181 -21.44 -20.31 -6.55
CA PRO A 181 -20.24 -21.01 -6.15
C PRO A 181 -20.28 -22.45 -6.71
N THR A 182 -19.82 -22.64 -7.93
CA THR A 182 -19.50 -23.99 -8.41
C THR A 182 -18.35 -24.47 -7.56
N ARG A 183 -18.56 -25.53 -6.76
CA ARG A 183 -17.49 -26.21 -6.01
C ARG A 183 -16.44 -26.67 -6.99
N LEU A 184 -15.37 -25.91 -7.14
CA LEU A 184 -14.14 -26.37 -7.76
C LEU A 184 -13.60 -27.49 -6.85
N GLY A 185 -13.74 -28.72 -7.30
CA GLY A 185 -13.07 -29.85 -6.65
C GLY A 185 -11.58 -29.71 -6.93
N PHE A 186 -10.83 -29.30 -5.95
CA PHE A 186 -9.38 -29.39 -5.98
C PHE A 186 -8.99 -30.87 -5.97
N ILE A 187 -8.26 -31.30 -7.00
CA ILE A 187 -7.59 -32.60 -7.09
C ILE A 187 -6.17 -32.43 -6.57
#